data_933df5b36d41032b2039f60de702a009
#
_entry.id   933df5b36d41032b2039f60de702a009
#
_cell.length_a   1.000
_cell.length_b   1.000
_cell.length_c   1.000
_cell.angle_alpha   90.00
_cell.angle_beta   90.00
_cell.angle_gamma   90.00
#
_symmetry.space_group_name_H-M   'P 1'
#
loop_
_entity.id
_entity.type
_entity.pdbx_description
1 polymer ?
#
loop_
_entity_poly.entity_id
_entity_poly.type
_entity_poly.pdbx_seq_one_letter_code
_entity_poly.pdbx_strand_id
1 'polypeptide(L)'
;MIIEAKPIPFPIYRRLMLPVIWLFRKRFNKMIINDIDIKPGHSYILMLNHFGFFDGFFAYYLCFYYLNKKAPIKGMYAMSVKKQMEKKPWLKYSGSFSVDPGKRSVDESLDYAASILNQPGNLLIYYPQGELESAYIRHIDFKDGIYEIVTRTTGDCQLIWCSVLTEYFESLKPSVHFNLLDCGTNKRFDFDQLKTNVNAHHLQSIKNNIRYTKEL
;
A
#
# COMPACT_ATOMS: atom_id res chain seq x y z
N MET A 1 -3.95 18.73 15.89
CA MET A 1 -5.22 17.99 15.67
C MET A 1 -5.24 17.46 14.26
N ILE A 2 -5.44 16.17 14.11
CA ILE A 2 -5.53 15.45 12.82
C ILE A 2 -6.96 15.45 12.26
N ILE A 3 -7.10 15.19 10.97
CA ILE A 3 -8.40 14.85 10.35
C ILE A 3 -8.51 13.35 10.34
N GLU A 4 -9.36 12.79 11.18
CA GLU A 4 -9.57 11.34 11.26
C GLU A 4 -10.37 10.80 10.08
N ALA A 5 -10.16 9.52 9.76
CA ALA A 5 -10.97 8.81 8.79
C ALA A 5 -12.40 8.60 9.31
N LYS A 6 -13.37 8.69 8.40
CA LYS A 6 -14.77 8.32 8.64
C LYS A 6 -15.24 7.40 7.51
N PRO A 7 -14.64 6.19 7.40
CA PRO A 7 -14.84 5.35 6.22
C PRO A 7 -16.28 4.90 6.10
N ILE A 8 -16.79 4.90 4.87
CA ILE A 8 -18.01 4.15 4.53
C ILE A 8 -17.75 2.67 4.87
N PRO A 9 -18.71 1.92 5.46
CA PRO A 9 -18.54 0.51 5.75
C PRO A 9 -17.97 -0.25 4.55
N PHE A 10 -16.91 -1.03 4.77
CA PHE A 10 -16.12 -1.63 3.68
C PHE A 10 -16.94 -2.42 2.65
N PRO A 11 -17.96 -3.23 3.01
CA PRO A 11 -18.77 -3.93 2.01
C PRO A 11 -19.52 -2.99 1.07
N ILE A 12 -20.03 -1.86 1.59
CA ILE A 12 -20.73 -0.84 0.81
C ILE A 12 -19.72 -0.11 -0.08
N TYR A 13 -18.61 0.36 0.51
CA TYR A 13 -17.56 1.07 -0.21
C TYR A 13 -16.98 0.22 -1.35
N ARG A 14 -16.68 -1.06 -1.07
CA ARG A 14 -16.22 -2.00 -2.09
C ARG A 14 -17.23 -2.14 -3.23
N ARG A 15 -18.53 -2.26 -2.92
CA ARG A 15 -19.59 -2.38 -3.95
C ARG A 15 -19.66 -1.14 -4.85
N LEU A 16 -19.50 0.05 -4.29
CA LEU A 16 -19.46 1.31 -5.03
C LEU A 16 -18.20 1.44 -5.89
N MET A 17 -17.06 0.99 -5.39
CA MET A 17 -15.78 1.13 -6.06
C MET A 17 -15.48 0.03 -7.08
N LEU A 18 -16.11 -1.13 -7.00
CA LEU A 18 -15.88 -2.23 -7.95
C LEU A 18 -16.07 -1.83 -9.42
N PRO A 19 -17.13 -1.10 -9.84
CA PRO A 19 -17.26 -0.63 -11.22
C PRO A 19 -16.12 0.32 -11.64
N VAL A 20 -15.68 1.19 -10.72
CA VAL A 20 -14.58 2.13 -10.96
C VAL A 20 -13.28 1.37 -11.20
N ILE A 21 -12.96 0.40 -10.33
CA ILE A 21 -11.76 -0.42 -10.45
C ILE A 21 -11.84 -1.34 -11.69
N TRP A 22 -13.00 -1.84 -12.02
CA TRP A 22 -13.20 -2.62 -13.25
C TRP A 22 -12.94 -1.77 -14.51
N LEU A 23 -13.44 -0.52 -14.53
CA LEU A 23 -13.15 0.42 -15.62
C LEU A 23 -11.65 0.79 -15.69
N PHE A 24 -11.04 1.02 -14.53
CA PHE A 24 -9.61 1.26 -14.42
C PHE A 24 -8.79 0.08 -14.98
N ARG A 25 -9.16 -1.17 -14.65
CA ARG A 25 -8.50 -2.36 -15.17
C ARG A 25 -8.48 -2.41 -16.70
N LYS A 26 -9.50 -1.91 -17.39
CA LYS A 26 -9.57 -1.90 -18.86
C LYS A 26 -8.50 -1.04 -19.53
N ARG A 27 -7.82 -0.19 -18.78
CA ARG A 27 -6.66 0.59 -19.26
C ARG A 27 -5.40 -0.25 -19.42
N PHE A 28 -5.38 -1.45 -18.87
CA PHE A 28 -4.22 -2.33 -18.86
C PHE A 28 -4.46 -3.57 -19.73
N ASN A 29 -3.39 -4.05 -20.34
CA ASN A 29 -3.39 -5.31 -21.08
C ASN A 29 -3.52 -6.50 -20.11
N LYS A 30 -2.60 -6.56 -19.14
CA LYS A 30 -2.58 -7.58 -18.09
C LYS A 30 -2.34 -6.92 -16.72
N MET A 31 -2.91 -7.52 -15.69
CA MET A 31 -2.61 -7.18 -14.29
C MET A 31 -2.27 -8.49 -13.59
N ILE A 32 -0.99 -8.70 -13.35
CA ILE A 32 -0.41 -9.97 -12.89
C ILE A 32 0.01 -9.80 -11.44
N ILE A 33 -0.44 -10.71 -10.58
CA ILE A 33 -0.14 -10.72 -9.14
C ILE A 33 0.54 -12.05 -8.84
N ASN A 34 1.73 -12.03 -8.21
CA ASN A 34 2.28 -13.24 -7.62
C ASN A 34 1.57 -13.59 -6.31
N ASP A 35 1.59 -14.85 -5.95
CA ASP A 35 0.96 -15.33 -4.72
C ASP A 35 1.89 -15.23 -3.51
N ILE A 36 1.34 -14.84 -2.36
CA ILE A 36 1.99 -14.90 -1.05
C ILE A 36 1.01 -15.42 0.00
N ASP A 37 1.53 -15.87 1.12
CA ASP A 37 0.69 -16.25 2.26
C ASP A 37 0.14 -15.02 2.97
N ILE A 38 -1.18 -15.00 3.20
CA ILE A 38 -1.89 -13.95 3.94
C ILE A 38 -2.44 -14.55 5.22
N LYS A 39 -2.01 -14.00 6.36
CA LYS A 39 -2.35 -14.52 7.69
C LYS A 39 -3.76 -14.10 8.10
N PRO A 40 -4.75 -15.01 8.13
CA PRO A 40 -6.09 -14.66 8.57
C PRO A 40 -6.10 -14.15 10.03
N GLY A 41 -7.03 -13.24 10.33
CA GLY A 41 -7.18 -12.71 11.68
C GLY A 41 -6.20 -11.59 12.05
N HIS A 42 -5.27 -11.24 11.17
CA HIS A 42 -4.38 -10.10 11.34
C HIS A 42 -5.01 -8.80 10.79
N SER A 43 -4.46 -7.68 11.19
CA SER A 43 -4.50 -6.45 10.41
C SER A 43 -3.33 -6.43 9.41
N TYR A 44 -3.35 -5.50 8.46
CA TYR A 44 -2.38 -5.52 7.37
C TYR A 44 -1.82 -4.13 7.10
N ILE A 45 -0.51 -4.04 6.87
CA ILE A 45 0.11 -2.87 6.25
C ILE A 45 0.51 -3.28 4.84
N LEU A 46 -0.14 -2.70 3.84
CA LEU A 46 0.21 -2.86 2.43
C LEU A 46 1.10 -1.69 2.02
N MET A 47 2.38 -1.94 1.91
CA MET A 47 3.38 -0.98 1.43
C MET A 47 3.55 -1.12 -0.08
N LEU A 48 3.61 0.01 -0.80
CA LEU A 48 3.84 0.05 -2.24
C LEU A 48 4.86 1.13 -2.59
N ASN A 49 5.56 0.97 -3.70
CA ASN A 49 6.31 2.06 -4.29
C ASN A 49 5.36 3.15 -4.82
N HIS A 50 5.77 4.42 -4.64
CA HIS A 50 4.95 5.59 -4.93
C HIS A 50 5.47 6.34 -6.16
N PHE A 51 4.79 6.19 -7.31
CA PHE A 51 5.29 6.74 -8.57
C PHE A 51 4.24 7.49 -9.40
N GLY A 52 2.99 7.53 -8.98
CA GLY A 52 2.02 8.21 -9.80
C GLY A 52 0.60 8.33 -9.25
N PHE A 53 -0.20 9.01 -10.04
CA PHE A 53 -1.61 9.27 -9.72
C PHE A 53 -2.43 7.99 -9.51
N PHE A 54 -2.05 6.89 -10.18
CA PHE A 54 -2.82 5.65 -10.15
C PHE A 54 -2.49 4.72 -8.98
N ASP A 55 -1.54 5.06 -8.12
CA ASP A 55 -1.07 4.18 -7.03
C ASP A 55 -2.20 3.79 -6.07
N GLY A 56 -3.11 4.72 -5.76
CA GLY A 56 -4.30 4.41 -4.98
C GLY A 56 -5.21 3.37 -5.64
N PHE A 57 -5.37 3.42 -6.97
CA PHE A 57 -6.17 2.44 -7.70
C PHE A 57 -5.50 1.06 -7.74
N PHE A 58 -4.17 1.00 -7.78
CA PHE A 58 -3.43 -0.25 -7.67
C PHE A 58 -3.62 -0.89 -6.30
N ALA A 59 -3.55 -0.09 -5.23
CA ALA A 59 -3.83 -0.58 -3.88
C ALA A 59 -5.28 -1.08 -3.73
N TYR A 60 -6.27 -0.36 -4.27
CA TYR A 60 -7.67 -0.83 -4.31
C TYR A 60 -7.82 -2.13 -5.10
N TYR A 61 -7.16 -2.24 -6.24
CA TYR A 61 -7.18 -3.46 -7.05
C TYR A 61 -6.65 -4.66 -6.26
N LEU A 62 -5.48 -4.53 -5.62
CA LEU A 62 -4.92 -5.57 -4.75
C LEU A 62 -5.86 -5.92 -3.60
N CYS A 63 -6.42 -4.91 -2.92
CA CYS A 63 -7.33 -5.14 -1.82
C CYS A 63 -8.57 -5.93 -2.26
N PHE A 64 -9.24 -5.54 -3.36
CA PHE A 64 -10.50 -6.12 -3.78
C PHE A 64 -10.38 -7.46 -4.49
N TYR A 65 -9.35 -7.63 -5.30
CA TYR A 65 -9.20 -8.80 -6.16
C TYR A 65 -8.25 -9.86 -5.62
N TYR A 66 -7.41 -9.49 -4.64
CA TYR A 66 -6.45 -10.43 -4.07
C TYR A 66 -6.58 -10.57 -2.55
N LEU A 67 -6.27 -9.55 -1.76
CA LEU A 67 -6.23 -9.65 -0.29
C LEU A 67 -7.56 -10.08 0.31
N ASN A 68 -8.67 -9.43 -0.06
CA ASN A 68 -9.99 -9.74 0.48
C ASN A 68 -10.53 -11.13 0.09
N LYS A 69 -9.91 -11.81 -0.88
CA LYS A 69 -10.22 -13.22 -1.19
C LYS A 69 -9.51 -14.18 -0.25
N LYS A 70 -8.34 -13.82 0.24
CA LYS A 70 -7.51 -14.65 1.14
C LYS A 70 -7.87 -14.42 2.61
N ALA A 71 -8.15 -13.18 2.97
CA ALA A 71 -8.56 -12.82 4.33
C ALA A 71 -9.59 -11.67 4.28
N PRO A 72 -10.69 -11.76 5.05
CA PRO A 72 -11.73 -10.74 5.06
C PRO A 72 -11.18 -9.37 5.51
N ILE A 73 -11.27 -8.37 4.64
CA ILE A 73 -10.93 -6.98 4.96
C ILE A 73 -12.19 -6.30 5.52
N LYS A 74 -12.05 -5.64 6.68
CA LYS A 74 -13.13 -4.91 7.35
C LYS A 74 -13.10 -3.41 7.10
N GLY A 75 -11.90 -2.85 6.95
CA GLY A 75 -11.67 -1.44 6.67
C GLY A 75 -10.39 -1.23 5.88
N MET A 76 -10.40 -0.19 5.06
CA MET A 76 -9.24 0.20 4.27
C MET A 76 -8.92 1.66 4.57
N TYR A 77 -7.66 1.93 4.91
CA TYR A 77 -7.21 3.22 5.38
C TYR A 77 -5.96 3.66 4.62
N ALA A 78 -5.77 4.97 4.50
CA ALA A 78 -4.58 5.54 3.89
C ALA A 78 -4.18 6.83 4.59
N MET A 79 -2.88 7.06 4.74
CA MET A 79 -2.35 8.32 5.24
C MET A 79 -2.25 9.33 4.10
N SER A 80 -2.79 10.52 4.28
CA SER A 80 -2.80 11.59 3.28
C SER A 80 -2.33 12.92 3.88
N VAL A 81 -1.62 13.72 3.09
CA VAL A 81 -1.18 15.05 3.55
C VAL A 81 -2.39 15.91 3.92
N LYS A 82 -2.34 16.56 5.10
CA LYS A 82 -3.43 17.36 5.67
C LYS A 82 -3.97 18.40 4.69
N LYS A 83 -3.09 19.16 4.05
CA LYS A 83 -3.45 20.15 3.02
C LYS A 83 -4.26 19.56 1.86
N GLN A 84 -3.99 18.31 1.49
CA GLN A 84 -4.76 17.62 0.46
C GLN A 84 -6.16 17.24 0.96
N MET A 85 -6.28 16.78 2.20
CA MET A 85 -7.57 16.45 2.79
C MET A 85 -8.45 17.68 3.03
N GLU A 86 -7.86 18.82 3.38
CA GLU A 86 -8.58 20.11 3.48
C GLU A 86 -9.17 20.52 2.13
N LYS A 87 -8.43 20.32 1.03
CA LYS A 87 -8.91 20.60 -0.33
C LYS A 87 -9.93 19.57 -0.83
N LYS A 88 -9.87 18.34 -0.34
CA LYS A 88 -10.70 17.20 -0.77
C LYS A 88 -11.32 16.50 0.44
N PRO A 89 -12.31 17.13 1.13
CA PRO A 89 -12.87 16.61 2.38
C PRO A 89 -13.53 15.22 2.26
N TRP A 90 -13.88 14.82 1.06
CA TRP A 90 -14.46 13.51 0.79
C TRP A 90 -13.48 12.33 1.02
N LEU A 91 -12.16 12.60 1.02
CA LEU A 91 -11.14 11.57 1.24
C LEU A 91 -11.31 10.85 2.59
N LYS A 92 -11.82 11.53 3.62
CA LYS A 92 -12.10 10.88 4.91
C LYS A 92 -13.11 9.73 4.80
N TYR A 93 -14.03 9.80 3.86
CA TYR A 93 -15.03 8.75 3.63
C TYR A 93 -14.50 7.54 2.85
N SER A 94 -13.37 7.70 2.17
CA SER A 94 -12.62 6.59 1.57
C SER A 94 -11.63 5.93 2.52
N GLY A 95 -11.61 6.34 3.80
CA GLY A 95 -10.70 5.82 4.81
C GLY A 95 -9.39 6.59 4.94
N SER A 96 -9.25 7.76 4.28
CA SER A 96 -8.05 8.58 4.45
C SER A 96 -8.10 9.36 5.76
N PHE A 97 -6.94 9.47 6.42
CA PHE A 97 -6.69 10.33 7.57
C PHE A 97 -5.45 11.19 7.32
N SER A 98 -5.36 12.32 8.03
CA SER A 98 -4.34 13.31 7.72
C SER A 98 -3.02 13.05 8.44
N VAL A 99 -1.91 13.38 7.75
CA VAL A 99 -0.60 13.63 8.34
C VAL A 99 -0.11 15.00 7.92
N ASP A 100 0.58 15.69 8.82
CA ASP A 100 1.18 17.02 8.56
C ASP A 100 2.70 16.93 8.84
N PRO A 101 3.50 16.54 7.83
CA PRO A 101 4.93 16.30 8.00
C PRO A 101 5.64 17.53 8.56
N GLY A 102 6.56 17.30 9.50
CA GLY A 102 7.31 18.37 10.17
C GLY A 102 6.53 19.13 11.28
N LYS A 103 5.33 18.70 11.62
CA LYS A 103 4.54 19.24 12.75
C LYS A 103 4.47 18.24 13.90
N ARG A 104 4.25 18.73 15.12
CA ARG A 104 4.03 17.88 16.32
C ARG A 104 2.84 16.93 16.17
N SER A 105 1.87 17.26 15.31
CA SER A 105 0.71 16.42 15.02
C SER A 105 1.03 15.15 14.23
N VAL A 106 2.28 14.95 13.80
CA VAL A 106 2.71 13.68 13.17
C VAL A 106 2.52 12.53 14.16
N ASP A 107 2.90 12.69 15.42
CA ASP A 107 2.73 11.67 16.45
C ASP A 107 1.26 11.25 16.61
N GLU A 108 0.32 12.22 16.64
CA GLU A 108 -1.11 11.92 16.67
C GLU A 108 -1.55 11.06 15.46
N SER A 109 -0.96 11.32 14.28
CA SER A 109 -1.27 10.56 13.07
C SER A 109 -0.72 9.13 13.11
N LEU A 110 0.47 8.95 13.69
CA LEU A 110 1.12 7.64 13.86
C LEU A 110 0.40 6.79 14.92
N ASP A 111 -0.01 7.40 16.03
CA ASP A 111 -0.82 6.74 17.06
C ASP A 111 -2.19 6.34 16.51
N TYR A 112 -2.81 7.20 15.70
CA TYR A 112 -4.06 6.89 15.03
C TYR A 112 -3.91 5.72 14.05
N ALA A 113 -2.83 5.68 13.25
CA ALA A 113 -2.52 4.57 12.36
C ALA A 113 -2.35 3.25 13.12
N ALA A 114 -1.61 3.27 14.23
CA ALA A 114 -1.45 2.10 15.10
C ALA A 114 -2.78 1.64 15.71
N SER A 115 -3.63 2.57 16.14
CA SER A 115 -4.97 2.25 16.67
C SER A 115 -5.87 1.55 15.65
N ILE A 116 -5.80 1.95 14.37
CA ILE A 116 -6.48 1.28 13.26
C ILE A 116 -6.00 -0.17 13.13
N LEU A 117 -4.68 -0.38 13.20
CA LEU A 117 -4.05 -1.69 13.02
C LEU A 117 -4.22 -2.62 14.22
N ASN A 118 -4.66 -2.11 15.37
CA ASN A 118 -5.05 -2.95 16.51
C ASN A 118 -6.37 -3.70 16.27
N GLN A 119 -7.08 -3.40 15.19
CA GLN A 119 -8.33 -4.06 14.81
C GLN A 119 -8.09 -5.08 13.68
N PRO A 120 -8.27 -6.38 13.92
CA PRO A 120 -8.10 -7.42 12.90
C PRO A 120 -9.00 -7.18 11.68
N GLY A 121 -8.42 -7.37 10.49
CA GLY A 121 -9.08 -7.15 9.20
C GLY A 121 -8.95 -5.73 8.67
N ASN A 122 -8.40 -4.79 9.43
CA ASN A 122 -8.10 -3.46 8.90
C ASN A 122 -6.83 -3.51 8.03
N LEU A 123 -6.85 -2.77 6.93
CA LEU A 123 -5.75 -2.62 5.99
C LEU A 123 -5.32 -1.15 5.94
N LEU A 124 -4.06 -0.89 6.26
CA LEU A 124 -3.41 0.41 6.03
C LEU A 124 -2.60 0.36 4.73
N ILE A 125 -2.92 1.26 3.79
CA ILE A 125 -2.10 1.51 2.61
C ILE A 125 -1.04 2.52 2.98
N TYR A 126 0.22 2.18 2.71
CA TYR A 126 1.35 2.99 3.10
C TYR A 126 2.39 3.09 1.96
N TYR A 127 2.91 4.29 1.76
CA TYR A 127 3.96 4.58 0.79
C TYR A 127 5.21 5.03 1.55
N PRO A 128 6.18 4.14 1.79
CA PRO A 128 7.30 4.44 2.69
C PRO A 128 8.24 5.55 2.21
N GLN A 129 8.28 5.82 0.91
CA GLN A 129 9.07 6.91 0.32
C GLN A 129 8.58 8.30 0.77
N GLY A 130 7.27 8.45 1.02
CA GLY A 130 6.66 9.71 1.43
C GLY A 130 6.55 10.78 0.33
N GLU A 131 7.10 10.51 -0.84
CA GLU A 131 7.07 11.36 -2.03
C GLU A 131 6.99 10.52 -3.30
N LEU A 132 6.64 11.16 -4.43
CA LEU A 132 6.59 10.50 -5.73
C LEU A 132 8.01 10.37 -6.29
N GLU A 133 8.35 9.15 -6.72
CA GLU A 133 9.61 8.85 -7.37
C GLU A 133 9.36 8.11 -8.70
N SER A 134 10.39 7.83 -9.46
CA SER A 134 10.26 7.04 -10.68
C SER A 134 9.79 5.61 -10.37
N ALA A 135 8.92 5.05 -11.23
CA ALA A 135 8.55 3.64 -11.16
C ALA A 135 9.75 2.69 -11.33
N TYR A 136 10.85 3.18 -11.89
CA TYR A 136 12.08 2.42 -12.17
C TYR A 136 13.23 2.75 -11.21
N ILE A 137 12.95 3.40 -10.09
CA ILE A 137 13.95 3.61 -9.04
C ILE A 137 14.45 2.24 -8.57
N ARG A 138 15.77 2.14 -8.34
CA ARG A 138 16.40 0.86 -7.97
C ARG A 138 16.53 0.67 -6.46
N HIS A 139 16.33 1.72 -5.72
CA HIS A 139 16.39 1.74 -4.26
C HIS A 139 15.21 2.49 -3.70
N ILE A 140 14.52 1.90 -2.76
CA ILE A 140 13.37 2.48 -2.04
C ILE A 140 13.88 3.05 -0.73
N ASP A 141 13.84 4.37 -0.59
CA ASP A 141 14.12 5.04 0.66
C ASP A 141 12.91 5.01 1.59
N PHE A 142 13.14 4.60 2.83
CA PHE A 142 12.10 4.51 3.84
C PHE A 142 12.17 5.69 4.79
N LYS A 143 11.06 6.42 4.93
CA LYS A 143 10.87 7.36 6.04
C LYS A 143 10.54 6.56 7.32
N ASP A 144 10.93 7.09 8.48
CA ASP A 144 10.78 6.41 9.77
C ASP A 144 9.33 6.17 10.23
N GLY A 145 8.36 6.78 9.56
CA GLY A 145 6.94 6.65 9.91
C GLY A 145 6.45 5.21 9.98
N ILE A 146 6.97 4.30 9.13
CA ILE A 146 6.59 2.88 9.20
C ILE A 146 7.14 2.22 10.46
N TYR A 147 8.36 2.53 10.87
CA TYR A 147 8.95 2.05 12.13
C TYR A 147 8.07 2.45 13.31
N GLU A 148 7.69 3.72 13.38
CA GLU A 148 6.86 4.27 14.46
C GLU A 148 5.47 3.61 14.50
N ILE A 149 4.81 3.42 13.35
CA ILE A 149 3.50 2.77 13.29
C ILE A 149 3.60 1.32 13.78
N VAL A 150 4.58 0.56 13.29
CA VAL A 150 4.71 -0.86 13.61
C VAL A 150 5.01 -1.08 15.08
N THR A 151 5.92 -0.29 15.66
CA THR A 151 6.30 -0.40 17.07
C THR A 151 5.19 0.00 18.04
N ARG A 152 4.30 0.90 17.64
CA ARG A 152 3.11 1.30 18.41
C ARG A 152 1.93 0.34 18.24
N THR A 153 1.95 -0.53 17.23
CA THR A 153 0.87 -1.50 16.97
C THR A 153 0.97 -2.68 17.93
N THR A 154 -0.04 -2.85 18.80
CA THR A 154 -0.10 -3.92 19.80
C THR A 154 -0.84 -5.17 19.30
N GLY A 155 -1.78 -5.02 18.39
CA GLY A 155 -2.50 -6.12 17.73
C GLY A 155 -1.59 -6.93 16.78
N ASP A 156 -2.10 -8.05 16.28
CA ASP A 156 -1.36 -8.85 15.29
C ASP A 156 -1.49 -8.21 13.91
N CYS A 157 -0.36 -7.82 13.33
CA CYS A 157 -0.30 -7.12 12.05
C CYS A 157 0.71 -7.77 11.12
N GLN A 158 0.28 -8.11 9.89
CA GLN A 158 1.17 -8.57 8.82
C GLN A 158 1.62 -7.41 7.96
N LEU A 159 2.92 -7.36 7.66
CA LEU A 159 3.53 -6.39 6.77
C LEU A 159 3.68 -7.01 5.38
N ILE A 160 3.18 -6.32 4.37
CA ILE A 160 3.21 -6.76 2.97
C ILE A 160 3.82 -5.65 2.14
N TRP A 161 4.84 -5.97 1.36
CA TRP A 161 5.38 -5.09 0.34
C TRP A 161 4.84 -5.48 -1.04
N CYS A 162 4.65 -4.51 -1.92
CA CYS A 162 4.32 -4.73 -3.31
C CYS A 162 5.15 -3.80 -4.22
N SER A 163 6.06 -4.36 -5.01
CA SER A 163 6.67 -3.63 -6.13
C SER A 163 5.69 -3.61 -7.30
N VAL A 164 5.13 -2.46 -7.60
CA VAL A 164 4.24 -2.24 -8.75
C VAL A 164 5.07 -1.75 -9.91
N LEU A 165 5.13 -2.54 -10.99
CA LEU A 165 5.88 -2.24 -12.19
C LEU A 165 4.95 -2.24 -13.41
N THR A 166 5.11 -1.26 -14.28
CA THR A 166 4.26 -1.08 -15.48
C THR A 166 5.12 -1.09 -16.74
N GLU A 167 4.74 -1.93 -17.72
CA GLU A 167 5.50 -2.10 -18.96
C GLU A 167 4.57 -2.18 -20.18
N TYR A 168 4.97 -1.58 -21.29
CA TYR A 168 4.19 -1.59 -22.52
C TYR A 168 4.49 -2.80 -23.41
N PHE A 169 5.70 -3.31 -23.42
CA PHE A 169 6.17 -4.40 -24.28
C PHE A 169 5.57 -4.35 -25.70
N GLU A 170 4.66 -5.27 -26.02
CA GLU A 170 4.08 -5.47 -27.35
C GLU A 170 2.64 -4.97 -27.47
N SER A 171 2.13 -4.28 -26.46
CA SER A 171 0.74 -3.82 -26.39
C SER A 171 0.64 -2.30 -26.33
N LEU A 172 -0.38 -1.74 -26.95
CA LEU A 172 -0.74 -0.32 -26.80
C LEU A 172 -1.20 0.01 -25.36
N LYS A 173 -1.59 -1.01 -24.58
CA LYS A 173 -1.92 -0.86 -23.18
C LYS A 173 -0.80 -1.44 -22.33
N PRO A 174 -0.37 -0.77 -21.25
CA PRO A 174 0.64 -1.34 -20.38
C PRO A 174 0.15 -2.59 -19.66
N SER A 175 1.06 -3.47 -19.33
CA SER A 175 0.86 -4.55 -18.35
C SER A 175 1.35 -4.09 -16.99
N VAL A 176 0.68 -4.50 -15.92
CA VAL A 176 1.05 -4.19 -14.54
C VAL A 176 1.43 -5.48 -13.83
N HIS A 177 2.59 -5.47 -13.20
CA HIS A 177 3.10 -6.55 -12.38
C HIS A 177 3.09 -6.11 -10.92
N PHE A 178 2.35 -6.83 -10.09
CA PHE A 178 2.31 -6.66 -8.64
C PHE A 178 3.18 -7.75 -8.02
N ASN A 179 4.39 -7.38 -7.64
CA ASN A 179 5.34 -8.29 -7.04
C ASN A 179 5.27 -8.15 -5.52
N LEU A 180 4.48 -9.04 -4.91
CA LEU A 180 4.24 -9.07 -3.47
C LEU A 180 5.37 -9.79 -2.73
N LEU A 181 5.67 -9.31 -1.52
CA LEU A 181 6.57 -9.93 -0.56
C LEU A 181 5.90 -9.94 0.81
N ASP A 182 5.85 -11.11 1.46
CA ASP A 182 5.52 -11.20 2.88
C ASP A 182 6.73 -10.73 3.69
N CYS A 183 6.59 -9.58 4.36
CA CYS A 183 7.62 -8.98 5.20
C CYS A 183 7.52 -9.43 6.68
N GLY A 184 6.70 -10.45 6.97
CA GLY A 184 6.49 -10.95 8.32
C GLY A 184 5.43 -10.16 9.10
N THR A 185 5.58 -10.14 10.43
CA THR A 185 4.62 -9.52 11.34
C THR A 185 5.29 -8.53 12.28
N ASN A 186 4.49 -7.63 12.87
CA ASN A 186 4.98 -6.66 13.85
C ASN A 186 5.62 -7.30 15.10
N LYS A 187 5.34 -8.58 15.40
CA LYS A 187 5.90 -9.28 16.59
C LYS A 187 7.37 -9.66 16.42
N ARG A 188 7.87 -9.71 15.20
CA ARG A 188 9.27 -10.00 14.86
C ARG A 188 9.79 -8.96 13.89
N PHE A 189 9.54 -7.70 14.21
CA PHE A 189 9.86 -6.58 13.33
C PHE A 189 11.30 -6.11 13.55
N ASP A 190 12.05 -6.05 12.46
CA ASP A 190 13.36 -5.42 12.35
C ASP A 190 13.33 -4.47 11.15
N PHE A 191 13.54 -3.18 11.41
CA PHE A 191 13.41 -2.15 10.40
C PHE A 191 14.50 -2.20 9.34
N ASP A 192 15.74 -2.51 9.74
CA ASP A 192 16.87 -2.60 8.79
C ASP A 192 16.74 -3.84 7.93
N GLN A 193 16.27 -4.94 8.49
CA GLN A 193 15.96 -6.15 7.74
C GLN A 193 14.80 -5.92 6.77
N LEU A 194 13.75 -5.18 7.18
CA LEU A 194 12.66 -4.80 6.29
C LEU A 194 13.18 -4.03 5.08
N LYS A 195 13.96 -2.97 5.29
CA LYS A 195 14.56 -2.15 4.21
C LYS A 195 15.39 -3.00 3.27
N THR A 196 16.23 -3.87 3.83
CA THR A 196 17.13 -4.75 3.05
C THR A 196 16.30 -5.72 2.19
N ASN A 197 15.32 -6.40 2.78
CA ASN A 197 14.49 -7.38 2.08
C ASN A 197 13.64 -6.71 0.98
N VAL A 198 13.04 -5.57 1.26
CA VAL A 198 12.24 -4.81 0.30
C VAL A 198 13.10 -4.36 -0.88
N ASN A 199 14.29 -3.81 -0.63
CA ASN A 199 15.18 -3.33 -1.69
C ASN A 199 15.71 -4.49 -2.55
N ALA A 200 16.09 -5.60 -1.95
CA ALA A 200 16.49 -6.81 -2.68
C ALA A 200 15.35 -7.34 -3.55
N HIS A 201 14.13 -7.44 -2.99
CA HIS A 201 12.93 -7.90 -3.71
C HIS A 201 12.56 -6.93 -4.84
N HIS A 202 12.58 -5.62 -4.58
CA HIS A 202 12.25 -4.61 -5.58
C HIS A 202 13.22 -4.65 -6.77
N LEU A 203 14.51 -4.70 -6.51
CA LEU A 203 15.54 -4.84 -7.54
C LEU A 203 15.38 -6.13 -8.34
N GLN A 204 15.10 -7.25 -7.66
CA GLN A 204 14.85 -8.53 -8.32
C GLN A 204 13.57 -8.48 -9.17
N SER A 205 12.52 -7.80 -8.69
CA SER A 205 11.28 -7.60 -9.44
C SER A 205 11.52 -6.80 -10.72
N ILE A 206 12.34 -5.74 -10.66
CA ILE A 206 12.74 -4.98 -11.85
C ILE A 206 13.49 -5.90 -12.83
N LYS A 207 14.49 -6.66 -12.36
CA LYS A 207 15.26 -7.59 -13.20
C LYS A 207 14.37 -8.63 -13.87
N ASN A 208 13.45 -9.24 -13.13
CA ASN A 208 12.52 -10.25 -13.66
C ASN A 208 11.52 -9.68 -14.66
N ASN A 209 11.19 -8.38 -14.54
CA ASN A 209 10.21 -7.72 -15.41
C ASN A 209 10.85 -7.22 -16.71
N ILE A 210 12.16 -7.08 -16.76
CA ILE A 210 12.89 -6.63 -17.95
C ILE A 210 13.08 -7.83 -18.89
N ARG A 211 12.19 -7.95 -19.88
CA ARG A 211 12.14 -9.04 -20.83
C ARG A 211 13.39 -9.17 -21.71
N TYR A 212 14.19 -8.13 -21.79
CA TYR A 212 15.30 -8.03 -22.77
C TYR A 212 16.65 -7.67 -22.15
N THR A 213 16.80 -7.66 -20.86
CA THR A 213 18.14 -7.56 -20.27
C THR A 213 18.85 -8.88 -20.45
N LYS A 214 19.68 -8.93 -21.47
CA LYS A 214 20.86 -9.76 -21.36
C LYS A 214 21.73 -9.09 -20.30
N GLU A 215 22.02 -9.78 -19.22
CA GLU A 215 23.03 -9.30 -18.28
C GLU A 215 24.32 -9.08 -19.08
N LEU A 216 24.79 -7.87 -19.02
CA LEU A 216 26.12 -7.51 -19.49
C LEU A 216 27.14 -8.04 -18.50
#